data_d4ab630068213c881e4fa5374125ab2d
#
_entry.id   d4ab630068213c881e4fa5374125ab2d
#
_cell.length_a   1.000
_cell.length_b   1.000
_cell.length_c   1.000
_cell.angle_alpha   90.00
_cell.angle_beta   90.00
_cell.angle_gamma   90.00
#
_symmetry.space_group_name_H-M   'P 1'
#
loop_
_entity.id
_entity.type
_entity.pdbx_description
1 polymer ?
#
loop_
_entity_poly.entity_id
_entity_poly.type
_entity_poly.pdbx_seq_one_letter_code
_entity_poly.pdbx_strand_id
1 'polypeptide(L)'
;MGTCGRATLICRCSPGCFAGVWIEGKNIVFERRFAENRLERLPELAAELVRLNVDVIVAIGTLGPLAAKRATTTIPIVMMSAGDPLGSGLVASLARPGGNVTGMSLMVPDLGGKRLELLKELLPRLSRVAVLWNAANPYPAIVFKETQTAGRTLGVEVQSLELRGPDDLDAAFAAARQQHPDALITIEDPLTFTYRKRIADFALANQLPSLQGFSEDVKAGALISYGANAADLIHRAAGYVDKILKGAKPADLPVQQPAKFELVINRKTAKALGLEIPPTLLARADEVIE
;
A
#
# COMPACT_ATOMS: atom_id res chain seq x y z
N MET A 1 10.01 -10.97 36.73
CA MET A 1 9.00 -11.61 35.90
C MET A 1 8.55 -10.56 34.89
N GLY A 2 9.12 -10.57 33.68
CA GLY A 2 8.77 -9.61 32.63
C GLY A 2 7.38 -9.92 32.09
N THR A 3 6.49 -8.95 32.11
CA THR A 3 5.18 -9.03 31.48
C THR A 3 5.36 -9.27 29.98
N CYS A 4 4.81 -10.39 29.50
CA CYS A 4 4.78 -10.72 28.07
C CYS A 4 3.91 -9.67 27.36
N GLY A 5 4.52 -8.84 26.49
CA GLY A 5 3.78 -7.82 25.72
C GLY A 5 2.83 -8.50 24.70
N ARG A 6 1.59 -8.01 24.60
CA ARG A 6 0.61 -8.47 23.61
C ARG A 6 0.49 -7.44 22.49
N ALA A 7 1.11 -7.72 21.35
CA ALA A 7 0.97 -6.89 20.14
C ALA A 7 0.02 -7.57 19.16
N THR A 8 -0.84 -6.80 18.53
CA THR A 8 -1.84 -7.34 17.62
C THR A 8 -1.74 -6.77 16.22
N LEU A 9 -1.82 -7.64 15.25
CA LEU A 9 -1.76 -7.31 13.84
C LEU A 9 -3.15 -7.44 13.18
N ILE A 10 -3.70 -6.34 12.69
CA ILE A 10 -4.80 -6.38 11.73
C ILE A 10 -4.18 -6.46 10.33
N CYS A 11 -3.42 -7.50 10.03
CA CYS A 11 -3.03 -7.89 8.66
C CYS A 11 -2.02 -9.04 8.59
N ARG A 12 -1.82 -9.59 7.38
CA ARG A 12 -0.75 -10.56 7.08
C ARG A 12 0.62 -9.87 7.17
N CYS A 13 1.32 -9.98 8.31
CA CYS A 13 2.76 -9.79 8.33
C CYS A 13 3.46 -11.15 8.37
N SER A 14 4.52 -11.27 7.57
CA SER A 14 5.36 -12.46 7.58
C SER A 14 6.04 -12.60 8.95
N PRO A 15 6.22 -13.84 9.47
CA PRO A 15 7.08 -14.08 10.62
C PRO A 15 8.48 -13.53 10.32
N GLY A 16 8.97 -12.58 11.08
CA GLY A 16 10.29 -11.96 10.84
C GLY A 16 10.33 -10.43 10.88
N CYS A 17 9.16 -9.76 10.79
CA CYS A 17 9.11 -8.29 10.86
C CYS A 17 9.65 -7.72 12.18
N PHE A 18 9.69 -8.52 13.25
CA PHE A 18 10.13 -8.14 14.60
C PHE A 18 11.40 -8.88 15.02
N ALA A 19 12.22 -9.36 14.08
CA ALA A 19 13.39 -10.17 14.36
C ALA A 19 14.42 -9.44 15.25
N GLY A 20 14.80 -10.07 16.35
CA GLY A 20 15.93 -9.69 17.19
C GLY A 20 15.61 -9.41 18.66
N VAL A 21 14.53 -8.72 19.01
CA VAL A 21 14.16 -8.38 20.41
C VAL A 21 12.89 -9.08 20.84
N TRP A 22 11.89 -9.15 19.95
CA TRP A 22 10.58 -9.74 20.24
C TRP A 22 10.42 -11.07 19.53
N ILE A 23 10.27 -12.16 20.30
CA ILE A 23 10.16 -13.54 19.81
C ILE A 23 8.78 -14.08 20.17
N GLU A 24 8.00 -14.41 19.15
CA GLU A 24 6.65 -14.97 19.34
C GLU A 24 6.68 -16.22 20.21
N GLY A 25 5.81 -16.27 21.20
CA GLY A 25 5.74 -17.36 22.16
C GLY A 25 6.77 -17.31 23.29
N LYS A 26 7.75 -16.37 23.26
CA LYS A 26 8.72 -16.16 24.36
C LYS A 26 8.41 -14.88 25.15
N ASN A 27 8.40 -13.73 24.46
CA ASN A 27 8.25 -12.43 25.11
C ASN A 27 7.23 -11.52 24.41
N ILE A 28 6.59 -12.00 23.34
CA ILE A 28 5.48 -11.36 22.67
C ILE A 28 4.44 -12.40 22.22
N VAL A 29 3.18 -12.02 22.25
CA VAL A 29 2.05 -12.79 21.69
C VAL A 29 1.40 -11.96 20.58
N PHE A 30 1.17 -12.57 19.42
CA PHE A 30 0.48 -11.94 18.30
C PHE A 30 -0.96 -12.43 18.20
N GLU A 31 -1.88 -11.51 18.43
CA GLU A 31 -3.30 -11.71 18.16
C GLU A 31 -3.62 -11.24 16.75
N ARG A 32 -3.86 -12.14 15.80
CA ARG A 32 -4.06 -11.81 14.41
C ARG A 32 -5.55 -11.77 14.06
N ARG A 33 -5.97 -10.70 13.35
CA ARG A 33 -7.33 -10.56 12.83
C ARG A 33 -7.26 -10.18 11.36
N PHE A 34 -8.07 -10.83 10.52
CA PHE A 34 -8.10 -10.64 9.08
C PHE A 34 -9.51 -10.32 8.62
N ALA A 35 -9.68 -9.18 7.97
CA ALA A 35 -10.96 -8.79 7.40
C ALA A 35 -11.31 -9.57 6.13
N GLU A 36 -10.37 -10.28 5.50
CA GLU A 36 -10.57 -11.10 4.29
C GLU A 36 -11.21 -10.31 3.14
N ASN A 37 -10.78 -9.04 2.97
CA ASN A 37 -11.33 -8.05 2.04
C ASN A 37 -12.79 -7.63 2.30
N ARG A 38 -13.35 -7.98 3.46
CA ARG A 38 -14.65 -7.52 3.93
C ARG A 38 -14.45 -6.33 4.86
N LEU A 39 -14.46 -5.13 4.30
CA LEU A 39 -14.15 -3.89 5.04
C LEU A 39 -15.15 -3.62 6.17
N GLU A 40 -16.38 -4.09 6.02
CA GLU A 40 -17.44 -4.01 7.02
C GLU A 40 -17.11 -4.75 8.33
N ARG A 41 -16.18 -5.71 8.30
CA ARG A 41 -15.71 -6.46 9.50
C ARG A 41 -14.71 -5.67 10.34
N LEU A 42 -14.06 -4.64 9.78
CA LEU A 42 -13.00 -3.91 10.48
C LEU A 42 -13.42 -3.36 11.85
N PRO A 43 -14.61 -2.76 12.04
CA PRO A 43 -15.03 -2.28 13.36
C PRO A 43 -15.16 -3.40 14.40
N GLU A 44 -15.73 -4.55 14.03
CA GLU A 44 -15.87 -5.71 14.91
C GLU A 44 -14.50 -6.26 15.31
N LEU A 45 -13.61 -6.48 14.34
CA LEU A 45 -12.26 -6.97 14.59
C LEU A 45 -11.45 -6.03 15.49
N ALA A 46 -11.58 -4.72 15.29
CA ALA A 46 -10.96 -3.73 16.17
C ALA A 46 -11.51 -3.81 17.60
N ALA A 47 -12.83 -3.96 17.76
CA ALA A 47 -13.46 -4.11 19.08
C ALA A 47 -13.04 -5.40 19.78
N GLU A 48 -12.84 -6.51 19.04
CA GLU A 48 -12.29 -7.74 19.61
C GLU A 48 -10.91 -7.52 20.25
N LEU A 49 -10.03 -6.80 19.52
CA LEU A 49 -8.68 -6.51 20.00
C LEU A 49 -8.69 -5.64 21.26
N VAL A 50 -9.59 -4.67 21.31
CA VAL A 50 -9.79 -3.82 22.50
C VAL A 50 -10.24 -4.69 23.69
N ARG A 51 -11.16 -5.64 23.47
CA ARG A 51 -11.60 -6.57 24.53
C ARG A 51 -10.47 -7.47 25.05
N LEU A 52 -9.51 -7.82 24.20
CA LEU A 52 -8.33 -8.60 24.59
C LEU A 52 -7.30 -7.80 25.39
N ASN A 53 -7.51 -6.47 25.57
CA ASN A 53 -6.58 -5.57 26.25
C ASN A 53 -5.13 -5.72 25.74
N VAL A 54 -4.95 -5.66 24.43
CA VAL A 54 -3.62 -5.72 23.83
C VAL A 54 -2.81 -4.47 24.15
N ASP A 55 -1.49 -4.60 24.26
CA ASP A 55 -0.60 -3.48 24.60
C ASP A 55 -0.39 -2.50 23.42
N VAL A 56 -0.52 -2.99 22.18
CA VAL A 56 -0.41 -2.18 20.95
C VAL A 56 -1.18 -2.82 19.80
N ILE A 57 -1.87 -2.01 19.01
CA ILE A 57 -2.53 -2.43 17.77
C ILE A 57 -1.65 -1.98 16.60
N VAL A 58 -1.28 -2.91 15.72
CA VAL A 58 -0.61 -2.61 14.45
C VAL A 58 -1.63 -2.78 13.32
N ALA A 59 -1.81 -1.77 12.49
CA ALA A 59 -2.82 -1.80 11.44
C ALA A 59 -2.26 -1.33 10.09
N ILE A 60 -2.68 -2.02 9.01
CA ILE A 60 -2.23 -1.75 7.64
C ILE A 60 -3.25 -0.93 6.87
N GLY A 61 -2.75 -0.10 5.97
CA GLY A 61 -3.56 0.79 5.14
C GLY A 61 -4.19 1.92 5.94
N THR A 62 -5.24 2.53 5.41
CA THR A 62 -5.94 3.67 6.04
C THR A 62 -7.14 3.20 6.88
N LEU A 63 -7.91 2.26 6.36
CA LEU A 63 -9.18 1.84 6.99
C LEU A 63 -8.99 1.03 8.27
N GLY A 64 -7.94 0.20 8.35
CA GLY A 64 -7.61 -0.55 9.56
C GLY A 64 -7.31 0.36 10.76
N PRO A 65 -6.36 1.30 10.65
CA PRO A 65 -6.09 2.29 11.71
C PRO A 65 -7.30 3.15 12.06
N LEU A 66 -8.15 3.54 11.09
CA LEU A 66 -9.39 4.28 11.35
C LEU A 66 -10.38 3.47 12.21
N ALA A 67 -10.55 2.18 11.91
CA ALA A 67 -11.39 1.29 12.72
C ALA A 67 -10.83 1.14 14.13
N ALA A 68 -9.52 0.94 14.28
CA ALA A 68 -8.87 0.86 15.58
C ALA A 68 -9.00 2.16 16.38
N LYS A 69 -8.79 3.33 15.75
CA LYS A 69 -8.93 4.65 16.39
C LYS A 69 -10.35 4.91 16.92
N ARG A 70 -11.37 4.42 16.19
CA ARG A 70 -12.77 4.52 16.64
C ARG A 70 -13.08 3.59 17.81
N ALA A 71 -12.40 2.44 17.89
CA ALA A 71 -12.62 1.44 18.92
C ALA A 71 -11.92 1.77 20.26
N THR A 72 -10.80 2.52 20.21
CA THR A 72 -10.03 2.87 21.42
C THR A 72 -9.34 4.21 21.31
N THR A 73 -9.26 4.94 22.43
CA THR A 73 -8.49 6.18 22.56
C THR A 73 -7.24 6.00 23.44
N THR A 74 -7.06 4.82 24.03
CA THR A 74 -6.01 4.54 25.03
C THR A 74 -4.97 3.55 24.52
N ILE A 75 -5.37 2.48 23.82
CA ILE A 75 -4.42 1.51 23.28
C ILE A 75 -3.64 2.17 22.14
N PRO A 76 -2.30 2.15 22.19
CA PRO A 76 -1.45 2.61 21.12
C PRO A 76 -1.75 1.95 19.78
N ILE A 77 -1.77 2.72 18.70
CA ILE A 77 -2.00 2.24 17.33
C ILE A 77 -0.81 2.63 16.47
N VAL A 78 -0.15 1.64 15.86
CA VAL A 78 0.94 1.83 14.91
C VAL A 78 0.42 1.56 13.50
N MET A 79 0.36 2.60 12.68
CA MET A 79 0.08 2.49 11.25
C MET A 79 1.30 1.91 10.53
N MET A 80 1.11 0.90 9.70
CA MET A 80 2.19 0.30 8.92
C MET A 80 2.40 0.99 7.58
N SER A 81 1.30 1.44 6.96
CA SER A 81 1.31 2.03 5.62
C SER A 81 0.00 2.79 5.37
N ALA A 82 -0.33 3.77 6.24
CA ALA A 82 -1.52 4.58 6.02
C ALA A 82 -1.30 5.53 4.83
N GLY A 83 -2.30 5.66 3.96
CA GLY A 83 -2.22 6.53 2.79
C GLY A 83 -2.01 7.98 3.17
N ASP A 84 -3.10 8.66 3.57
CA ASP A 84 -3.06 10.04 4.06
C ASP A 84 -3.52 10.11 5.52
N PRO A 85 -2.60 10.07 6.49
CA PRO A 85 -2.94 10.13 7.91
C PRO A 85 -3.56 11.46 8.35
N LEU A 86 -3.24 12.56 7.66
CA LEU A 86 -3.80 13.89 7.96
C LEU A 86 -5.21 14.02 7.40
N GLY A 87 -5.37 13.85 6.10
CA GLY A 87 -6.66 14.01 5.43
C GLY A 87 -7.71 12.98 5.87
N SER A 88 -7.28 11.79 6.29
CA SER A 88 -8.17 10.78 6.90
C SER A 88 -8.51 11.06 8.36
N GLY A 89 -7.88 12.04 9.00
CA GLY A 89 -8.10 12.37 10.42
C GLY A 89 -7.50 11.36 11.41
N LEU A 90 -6.54 10.54 10.98
CA LEU A 90 -5.83 9.61 11.85
C LEU A 90 -4.96 10.34 12.86
N VAL A 91 -4.26 11.40 12.44
CA VAL A 91 -3.38 12.21 13.28
C VAL A 91 -3.63 13.71 13.08
N ALA A 92 -3.29 14.52 14.08
CA ALA A 92 -3.44 15.98 14.01
C ALA A 92 -2.30 16.63 13.18
N SER A 93 -1.09 16.08 13.25
CA SER A 93 0.04 16.45 12.40
C SER A 93 1.01 15.29 12.28
N LEU A 94 1.87 15.30 11.25
CA LEU A 94 2.89 14.25 11.09
C LEU A 94 3.99 14.37 12.16
N ALA A 95 4.40 15.58 12.49
CA ALA A 95 5.47 15.82 13.45
C ALA A 95 5.05 15.55 14.91
N ARG A 96 3.77 15.82 15.25
CA ARG A 96 3.19 15.58 16.58
C ARG A 96 1.78 14.99 16.39
N PRO A 97 1.64 13.67 16.35
CA PRO A 97 0.37 12.99 16.11
C PRO A 97 -0.75 13.37 17.10
N GLY A 98 -0.40 13.64 18.36
CA GLY A 98 -1.28 14.25 19.36
C GLY A 98 -2.31 13.30 20.00
N GLY A 99 -2.27 12.01 19.69
CA GLY A 99 -3.20 11.00 20.19
C GLY A 99 -2.55 9.64 20.40
N ASN A 100 -3.37 8.58 20.31
CA ASN A 100 -2.90 7.20 20.45
C ASN A 100 -2.43 6.57 19.12
N VAL A 101 -2.40 7.33 17.99
CA VAL A 101 -2.04 6.83 16.66
C VAL A 101 -0.71 7.44 16.22
N THR A 102 0.20 6.60 15.72
CA THR A 102 1.46 6.97 15.09
C THR A 102 1.84 5.92 14.04
N GLY A 103 3.00 6.05 13.39
CA GLY A 103 3.53 5.02 12.48
C GLY A 103 4.01 5.54 11.13
N MET A 104 3.78 4.75 10.07
CA MET A 104 4.27 5.00 8.72
C MET A 104 3.14 5.43 7.78
N SER A 105 3.39 6.46 6.97
CA SER A 105 2.52 6.92 5.89
C SER A 105 3.02 6.43 4.54
N LEU A 106 2.11 6.25 3.58
CA LEU A 106 2.43 6.09 2.16
C LEU A 106 2.34 7.40 1.38
N MET A 107 1.87 8.46 2.03
CA MET A 107 1.62 9.73 1.37
C MET A 107 2.92 10.33 0.83
N VAL A 108 2.94 10.50 -0.49
CA VAL A 108 4.01 11.16 -1.22
C VAL A 108 3.37 12.05 -2.27
N PRO A 109 3.64 13.35 -2.25
CA PRO A 109 3.21 14.25 -3.30
C PRO A 109 3.71 13.79 -4.68
N ASP A 110 2.89 13.99 -5.70
CA ASP A 110 3.21 13.78 -7.12
C ASP A 110 3.56 12.34 -7.55
N LEU A 111 3.28 11.34 -6.73
CA LEU A 111 3.59 9.94 -7.07
C LEU A 111 2.84 9.48 -8.34
N GLY A 112 1.58 9.90 -8.49
CA GLY A 112 0.78 9.62 -9.69
C GLY A 112 1.39 10.23 -10.95
N GLY A 113 1.91 11.45 -10.86
CA GLY A 113 2.61 12.12 -11.96
C GLY A 113 3.89 11.39 -12.36
N LYS A 114 4.69 11.01 -11.37
CA LYS A 114 5.94 10.28 -11.60
C LYS A 114 5.72 8.92 -12.28
N ARG A 115 4.66 8.21 -11.92
CA ARG A 115 4.27 6.96 -12.56
C ARG A 115 3.88 7.15 -14.03
N LEU A 116 3.13 8.21 -14.34
CA LEU A 116 2.79 8.56 -15.73
C LEU A 116 4.03 8.92 -16.56
N GLU A 117 4.99 9.66 -15.99
CA GLU A 117 6.27 9.97 -16.64
C GLU A 117 7.04 8.69 -16.96
N LEU A 118 7.15 7.75 -16.03
CA LEU A 118 7.83 6.46 -16.23
C LEU A 118 7.14 5.65 -17.34
N LEU A 119 5.81 5.60 -17.35
CA LEU A 119 5.06 4.94 -18.42
C LEU A 119 5.27 5.63 -19.75
N LYS A 120 5.32 6.95 -19.80
CA LYS A 120 5.56 7.70 -21.04
C LYS A 120 6.98 7.55 -21.58
N GLU A 121 7.96 7.37 -20.69
CA GLU A 121 9.33 7.02 -21.08
C GLU A 121 9.39 5.60 -21.67
N LEU A 122 8.67 4.65 -21.08
CA LEU A 122 8.56 3.28 -21.58
C LEU A 122 7.75 3.19 -22.88
N LEU A 123 6.67 3.99 -22.97
CA LEU A 123 5.70 4.00 -24.08
C LEU A 123 5.58 5.41 -24.64
N PRO A 124 6.46 5.85 -25.57
CA PRO A 124 6.46 7.23 -26.07
C PRO A 124 5.15 7.67 -26.72
N ARG A 125 4.33 6.72 -27.20
CA ARG A 125 3.02 6.96 -27.81
C ARG A 125 1.86 6.82 -26.84
N LEU A 126 2.12 6.74 -25.52
CA LEU A 126 1.10 6.64 -24.48
C LEU A 126 0.10 7.79 -24.61
N SER A 127 -1.16 7.47 -24.86
CA SER A 127 -2.25 8.42 -25.03
C SER A 127 -3.39 8.18 -24.03
N ARG A 128 -3.60 6.93 -23.60
CA ARG A 128 -4.65 6.52 -22.65
C ARG A 128 -4.11 5.57 -21.62
N VAL A 129 -4.44 5.81 -20.36
CA VAL A 129 -4.08 4.92 -19.25
C VAL A 129 -5.33 4.60 -18.41
N ALA A 130 -5.57 3.32 -18.17
CA ALA A 130 -6.57 2.90 -17.20
C ALA A 130 -5.94 2.88 -15.81
N VAL A 131 -6.66 3.38 -14.81
CA VAL A 131 -6.23 3.40 -13.41
C VAL A 131 -7.20 2.60 -12.57
N LEU A 132 -6.72 1.47 -12.05
CA LEU A 132 -7.47 0.58 -11.16
C LEU A 132 -7.24 1.01 -9.71
N TRP A 133 -8.33 1.31 -8.99
CA TRP A 133 -8.25 1.84 -7.64
C TRP A 133 -9.46 1.53 -6.77
N ASN A 134 -9.28 1.48 -5.45
CA ASN A 134 -10.35 1.21 -4.48
C ASN A 134 -11.08 2.49 -4.09
N ALA A 135 -12.30 2.67 -4.58
CA ALA A 135 -13.15 3.84 -4.28
C ALA A 135 -13.75 3.83 -2.85
N ALA A 136 -13.68 2.70 -2.14
CA ALA A 136 -14.10 2.62 -0.74
C ALA A 136 -13.02 3.14 0.23
N ASN A 137 -11.79 3.42 -0.26
CA ASN A 137 -10.70 3.96 0.53
C ASN A 137 -10.37 5.39 0.08
N PRO A 138 -10.34 6.40 0.98
CA PRO A 138 -10.10 7.79 0.60
C PRO A 138 -8.73 8.05 -0.03
N TYR A 139 -7.67 7.31 0.35
CA TYR A 139 -6.33 7.55 -0.16
C TYR A 139 -6.19 7.28 -1.67
N PRO A 140 -6.62 6.15 -2.24
CA PRO A 140 -6.58 5.95 -3.69
C PRO A 140 -7.30 7.02 -4.50
N ALA A 141 -8.38 7.62 -3.95
CA ALA A 141 -9.08 8.72 -4.62
C ALA A 141 -8.20 9.97 -4.77
N ILE A 142 -7.35 10.26 -3.78
CA ILE A 142 -6.38 11.36 -3.84
C ILE A 142 -5.36 11.09 -4.94
N VAL A 143 -4.73 9.91 -4.93
CA VAL A 143 -3.71 9.51 -5.93
C VAL A 143 -4.31 9.48 -7.33
N PHE A 144 -5.56 9.00 -7.49
CA PHE A 144 -6.26 9.02 -8.77
C PHE A 144 -6.42 10.44 -9.30
N LYS A 145 -6.87 11.39 -8.46
CA LYS A 145 -7.03 12.79 -8.83
C LYS A 145 -5.70 13.45 -9.22
N GLU A 146 -4.63 13.15 -8.51
CA GLU A 146 -3.26 13.59 -8.85
C GLU A 146 -2.84 13.03 -10.22
N THR A 147 -3.08 11.73 -10.46
CA THR A 147 -2.80 11.08 -11.74
C THR A 147 -3.59 11.72 -12.88
N GLN A 148 -4.87 12.06 -12.66
CA GLN A 148 -5.67 12.79 -13.66
C GLN A 148 -5.10 14.17 -13.96
N THR A 149 -4.64 14.89 -12.94
CA THR A 149 -4.04 16.22 -13.11
C THR A 149 -2.76 16.14 -13.92
N ALA A 150 -1.89 15.18 -13.58
CA ALA A 150 -0.66 14.92 -14.32
C ALA A 150 -0.94 14.47 -15.77
N GLY A 151 -1.98 13.64 -15.98
CA GLY A 151 -2.42 13.19 -17.29
C GLY A 151 -2.76 14.36 -18.22
N ARG A 152 -3.48 15.36 -17.71
CA ARG A 152 -3.79 16.60 -18.49
C ARG A 152 -2.53 17.33 -18.92
N THR A 153 -1.54 17.44 -18.03
CA THR A 153 -0.26 18.10 -18.33
C THR A 153 0.57 17.32 -19.35
N LEU A 154 0.55 16.00 -19.28
CA LEU A 154 1.32 15.11 -20.15
C LEU A 154 0.61 14.74 -21.46
N GLY A 155 -0.63 15.19 -21.66
CA GLY A 155 -1.47 14.83 -22.81
C GLY A 155 -1.87 13.35 -22.82
N VAL A 156 -2.14 12.77 -21.63
CA VAL A 156 -2.58 11.39 -21.44
C VAL A 156 -3.98 11.37 -20.87
N GLU A 157 -4.92 10.70 -21.53
CA GLU A 157 -6.26 10.43 -20.99
C GLU A 157 -6.18 9.43 -19.87
N VAL A 158 -6.78 9.76 -18.72
CA VAL A 158 -6.80 8.90 -17.52
C VAL A 158 -8.20 8.35 -17.32
N GLN A 159 -8.36 7.05 -17.50
CA GLN A 159 -9.62 6.32 -17.40
C GLN A 159 -9.75 5.67 -16.02
N SER A 160 -10.91 5.82 -15.37
CA SER A 160 -11.15 5.26 -14.04
C SER A 160 -11.67 3.84 -14.12
N LEU A 161 -11.05 2.93 -13.34
CA LEU A 161 -11.54 1.58 -13.06
C LEU A 161 -11.74 1.44 -11.55
N GLU A 162 -12.93 1.76 -11.07
CA GLU A 162 -13.26 1.76 -9.65
C GLU A 162 -13.53 0.35 -9.15
N LEU A 163 -12.99 0.04 -7.96
CA LEU A 163 -13.34 -1.11 -7.15
C LEU A 163 -13.90 -0.64 -5.81
N ARG A 164 -14.90 -1.32 -5.29
CA ARG A 164 -15.39 -1.14 -3.90
C ARG A 164 -15.24 -2.44 -3.09
N GLY A 165 -15.03 -3.54 -3.79
CA GLY A 165 -14.83 -4.87 -3.24
C GLY A 165 -14.24 -5.83 -4.29
N PRO A 166 -13.98 -7.08 -3.88
CA PRO A 166 -13.41 -8.09 -4.77
C PRO A 166 -14.30 -8.44 -5.96
N ASP A 167 -15.61 -8.31 -5.81
CA ASP A 167 -16.60 -8.70 -6.84
C ASP A 167 -16.59 -7.72 -8.03
N ASP A 168 -16.05 -6.52 -7.86
CA ASP A 168 -15.97 -5.52 -8.93
C ASP A 168 -14.84 -5.78 -9.93
N LEU A 169 -13.89 -6.67 -9.61
CA LEU A 169 -12.71 -6.93 -10.45
C LEU A 169 -13.07 -7.37 -11.87
N ASP A 170 -14.04 -8.25 -12.03
CA ASP A 170 -14.44 -8.75 -13.36
C ASP A 170 -15.09 -7.65 -14.21
N ALA A 171 -15.90 -6.80 -13.58
CA ALA A 171 -16.51 -5.65 -14.25
C ALA A 171 -15.45 -4.61 -14.64
N ALA A 172 -14.49 -4.32 -13.75
CA ALA A 172 -13.37 -3.42 -14.04
C ALA A 172 -12.49 -3.94 -15.19
N PHE A 173 -12.22 -5.25 -15.23
CA PHE A 173 -11.47 -5.87 -16.32
C PHE A 173 -12.25 -5.84 -17.65
N ALA A 174 -13.57 -6.03 -17.61
CA ALA A 174 -14.41 -5.90 -18.80
C ALA A 174 -14.41 -4.46 -19.32
N ALA A 175 -14.53 -3.46 -18.43
CA ALA A 175 -14.43 -2.06 -18.78
C ALA A 175 -13.07 -1.69 -19.37
N ALA A 176 -11.96 -2.18 -18.80
CA ALA A 176 -10.62 -1.97 -19.35
C ALA A 176 -10.51 -2.50 -20.79
N ARG A 177 -11.05 -3.71 -21.07
CA ARG A 177 -11.05 -4.24 -22.46
C ARG A 177 -11.84 -3.37 -23.42
N GLN A 178 -12.98 -2.81 -22.99
CA GLN A 178 -13.81 -1.95 -23.85
C GLN A 178 -13.20 -0.56 -24.09
N GLN A 179 -12.47 -0.04 -23.13
CA GLN A 179 -11.85 1.28 -23.19
C GLN A 179 -10.56 1.31 -23.99
N HIS A 180 -9.95 0.14 -24.27
CA HIS A 180 -8.69 0.00 -25.01
C HIS A 180 -7.58 0.94 -24.54
N PRO A 181 -7.16 0.92 -23.25
CA PRO A 181 -6.05 1.72 -22.78
C PRO A 181 -4.71 1.22 -23.34
N ASP A 182 -3.72 2.08 -23.40
CA ASP A 182 -2.35 1.72 -23.80
C ASP A 182 -1.56 1.10 -22.64
N ALA A 183 -1.97 1.37 -21.38
CA ALA A 183 -1.35 0.84 -20.18
C ALA A 183 -2.34 0.80 -19.00
N LEU A 184 -1.97 0.05 -17.95
CA LEU A 184 -2.71 -0.06 -16.69
C LEU A 184 -1.86 0.45 -15.53
N ILE A 185 -2.37 1.38 -14.73
CA ILE A 185 -1.84 1.73 -13.41
C ILE A 185 -2.74 1.09 -12.35
N THR A 186 -2.15 0.51 -11.31
CA THR A 186 -2.88 0.07 -10.11
C THR A 186 -2.41 0.87 -8.91
N ILE A 187 -3.34 1.56 -8.24
CA ILE A 187 -3.04 2.33 -7.02
C ILE A 187 -3.00 1.37 -5.82
N GLU A 188 -2.04 1.62 -4.94
CA GLU A 188 -1.81 0.80 -3.74
C GLU A 188 -3.00 0.82 -2.79
N ASP A 189 -3.49 -0.36 -2.49
CA ASP A 189 -4.55 -0.60 -1.53
C ASP A 189 -4.50 -2.07 -1.08
N PRO A 190 -4.91 -2.42 0.16
CA PRO A 190 -4.99 -3.81 0.58
C PRO A 190 -5.80 -4.71 -0.36
N LEU A 191 -6.87 -4.16 -0.98
CA LEU A 191 -7.68 -4.89 -1.96
C LEU A 191 -6.85 -5.21 -3.21
N THR A 192 -6.28 -4.20 -3.88
CA THR A 192 -5.48 -4.39 -5.09
C THR A 192 -4.25 -5.26 -4.82
N PHE A 193 -3.59 -5.09 -3.66
CA PHE A 193 -2.47 -5.92 -3.26
C PHE A 193 -2.84 -7.40 -3.07
N THR A 194 -4.01 -7.68 -2.51
CA THR A 194 -4.50 -9.07 -2.38
C THR A 194 -4.68 -9.73 -3.73
N TYR A 195 -5.22 -9.01 -4.71
CA TYR A 195 -5.51 -9.51 -6.05
C TYR A 195 -4.42 -9.21 -7.09
N ARG A 196 -3.21 -8.79 -6.65
CA ARG A 196 -2.10 -8.39 -7.52
C ARG A 196 -1.75 -9.41 -8.62
N LYS A 197 -1.76 -10.70 -8.28
CA LYS A 197 -1.49 -11.77 -9.26
C LYS A 197 -2.57 -11.80 -10.35
N ARG A 198 -3.84 -11.70 -9.98
CA ARG A 198 -4.97 -11.68 -10.91
C ARG A 198 -4.95 -10.43 -11.80
N ILE A 199 -4.57 -9.28 -11.22
CA ILE A 199 -4.41 -8.02 -11.95
C ILE A 199 -3.24 -8.12 -12.94
N ALA A 200 -2.09 -8.67 -12.54
CA ALA A 200 -0.94 -8.88 -13.41
C ALA A 200 -1.25 -9.85 -14.55
N ASP A 201 -1.92 -10.97 -14.26
CA ASP A 201 -2.34 -11.95 -15.27
C ASP A 201 -3.31 -11.34 -16.28
N PHE A 202 -4.29 -10.55 -15.80
CA PHE A 202 -5.20 -9.80 -16.67
C PHE A 202 -4.45 -8.85 -17.60
N ALA A 203 -3.52 -8.05 -17.04
CA ALA A 203 -2.74 -7.10 -17.82
C ALA A 203 -1.92 -7.80 -18.90
N LEU A 204 -1.22 -8.88 -18.55
CA LEU A 204 -0.42 -9.66 -19.49
C LEU A 204 -1.29 -10.31 -20.58
N ALA A 205 -2.40 -10.94 -20.22
CA ALA A 205 -3.30 -11.61 -21.17
C ALA A 205 -3.94 -10.64 -22.17
N ASN A 206 -4.09 -9.36 -21.81
CA ASN A 206 -4.63 -8.31 -22.67
C ASN A 206 -3.56 -7.41 -23.29
N GLN A 207 -2.28 -7.83 -23.26
CA GLN A 207 -1.14 -7.07 -23.81
C GLN A 207 -1.05 -5.64 -23.26
N LEU A 208 -1.41 -5.44 -21.98
CA LEU A 208 -1.39 -4.15 -21.30
C LEU A 208 -0.12 -4.01 -20.45
N PRO A 209 0.81 -3.14 -20.80
CA PRO A 209 1.90 -2.74 -19.91
C PRO A 209 1.33 -2.23 -18.58
N SER A 210 1.81 -2.78 -17.45
CA SER A 210 1.26 -2.44 -16.13
C SER A 210 2.28 -1.82 -15.21
N LEU A 211 1.88 -0.73 -14.51
CA LEU A 211 2.65 -0.10 -13.45
C LEU A 211 1.89 -0.17 -12.13
N GLN A 212 2.56 -0.64 -11.10
CA GLN A 212 1.98 -0.84 -9.77
C GLN A 212 2.86 -0.18 -8.69
N GLY A 213 2.41 -0.26 -7.44
CA GLY A 213 3.06 0.47 -6.36
C GLY A 213 4.19 -0.25 -5.66
N PHE A 214 4.14 -1.58 -5.60
CA PHE A 214 5.07 -2.37 -4.80
C PHE A 214 5.86 -3.38 -5.64
N SER A 215 7.10 -3.66 -5.25
CA SER A 215 7.95 -4.67 -5.88
C SER A 215 7.32 -6.07 -5.86
N GLU A 216 6.52 -6.37 -4.83
CA GLU A 216 5.77 -7.63 -4.74
C GLU A 216 4.76 -7.81 -5.89
N ASP A 217 4.26 -6.73 -6.46
CA ASP A 217 3.37 -6.78 -7.61
C ASP A 217 4.14 -7.22 -8.86
N VAL A 218 5.38 -6.75 -9.01
CA VAL A 218 6.27 -7.15 -10.11
C VAL A 218 6.69 -8.61 -9.97
N LYS A 219 6.97 -9.06 -8.74
CA LYS A 219 7.23 -10.47 -8.42
C LYS A 219 6.02 -11.38 -8.71
N ALA A 220 4.81 -10.80 -8.67
CA ALA A 220 3.58 -11.49 -9.05
C ALA A 220 3.30 -11.49 -10.57
N GLY A 221 4.10 -10.79 -11.38
CA GLY A 221 4.02 -10.78 -12.84
C GLY A 221 3.72 -9.43 -13.48
N ALA A 222 3.56 -8.35 -12.71
CA ALA A 222 3.44 -7.01 -13.28
C ALA A 222 4.72 -6.59 -14.03
N LEU A 223 4.60 -5.60 -14.93
CA LEU A 223 5.74 -5.17 -15.75
C LEU A 223 6.73 -4.30 -14.97
N ILE A 224 6.22 -3.33 -14.22
CA ILE A 224 7.04 -2.32 -13.53
C ILE A 224 6.36 -1.89 -12.25
N SER A 225 7.12 -1.58 -11.21
CA SER A 225 6.62 -0.86 -10.04
C SER A 225 7.47 0.36 -9.75
N TYR A 226 6.81 1.40 -9.23
CA TYR A 226 7.45 2.56 -8.65
C TYR A 226 6.69 3.01 -7.41
N GLY A 227 7.32 2.91 -6.26
CA GLY A 227 6.69 3.28 -5.00
C GLY A 227 7.58 3.08 -3.79
N ALA A 228 6.98 3.21 -2.62
CA ALA A 228 7.67 3.04 -1.35
C ALA A 228 8.12 1.57 -1.15
N ASN A 229 9.32 1.39 -0.61
CA ASN A 229 9.78 0.06 -0.22
C ASN A 229 8.96 -0.45 0.97
N ALA A 230 8.11 -1.45 0.73
CA ALA A 230 7.19 -1.99 1.74
C ALA A 230 7.95 -2.64 2.91
N ALA A 231 9.07 -3.31 2.65
CA ALA A 231 9.88 -3.94 3.69
C ALA A 231 10.50 -2.91 4.63
N ASP A 232 10.98 -1.76 4.11
CA ASP A 232 11.48 -0.65 4.91
C ASP A 232 10.39 -0.08 5.83
N LEU A 233 9.19 0.15 5.30
CA LEU A 233 8.05 0.64 6.09
C LEU A 233 7.68 -0.31 7.22
N ILE A 234 7.62 -1.60 6.93
CA ILE A 234 7.31 -2.66 7.91
C ILE A 234 8.39 -2.70 9.00
N HIS A 235 9.66 -2.66 8.61
CA HIS A 235 10.78 -2.69 9.56
C HIS A 235 10.76 -1.46 10.48
N ARG A 236 10.51 -0.29 9.94
CA ARG A 236 10.42 0.96 10.73
C ARG A 236 9.20 0.97 11.66
N ALA A 237 8.05 0.43 11.20
CA ALA A 237 6.87 0.27 12.05
C ALA A 237 7.13 -0.67 13.22
N ALA A 238 7.88 -1.76 13.01
CA ALA A 238 8.31 -2.66 14.07
C ALA A 238 9.18 -1.94 15.13
N GLY A 239 10.06 -1.01 14.70
CA GLY A 239 10.82 -0.17 15.59
C GLY A 239 9.94 0.77 16.45
N TYR A 240 8.78 1.19 15.94
CA TYR A 240 7.81 1.98 16.71
C TYR A 240 7.08 1.13 17.75
N VAL A 241 6.71 -0.11 17.39
CA VAL A 241 6.15 -1.07 18.36
C VAL A 241 7.14 -1.31 19.50
N ASP A 242 8.41 -1.54 19.21
CA ASP A 242 9.46 -1.71 20.22
C ASP A 242 9.54 -0.51 21.18
N LYS A 243 9.57 0.72 20.65
CA LYS A 243 9.60 1.94 21.46
C LYS A 243 8.37 2.06 22.35
N ILE A 244 7.18 1.76 21.83
CA ILE A 244 5.92 1.85 22.57
C ILE A 244 5.87 0.79 23.70
N LEU A 245 6.26 -0.45 23.41
CA LEU A 245 6.33 -1.51 24.43
C LEU A 245 7.38 -1.22 25.51
N LYS A 246 8.37 -0.35 25.22
CA LYS A 246 9.34 0.18 26.18
C LYS A 246 8.88 1.48 26.87
N GLY A 247 7.63 1.92 26.65
CA GLY A 247 7.02 3.04 27.36
C GLY A 247 6.98 4.38 26.60
N ALA A 248 7.42 4.45 25.34
CA ALA A 248 7.25 5.65 24.52
C ALA A 248 5.76 5.90 24.23
N LYS A 249 5.36 7.18 24.26
CA LYS A 249 3.98 7.56 23.94
C LYS A 249 3.80 7.75 22.44
N PRO A 250 2.73 7.21 21.81
CA PRO A 250 2.45 7.43 20.39
C PRO A 250 2.40 8.91 19.99
N ALA A 251 1.87 9.76 20.87
CA ALA A 251 1.77 11.21 20.67
C ALA A 251 3.11 11.91 20.44
N ASP A 252 4.20 11.34 20.96
CA ASP A 252 5.56 11.90 20.90
C ASP A 252 6.39 11.28 19.76
N LEU A 253 5.86 10.27 19.06
CA LEU A 253 6.52 9.59 17.95
C LEU A 253 5.98 10.15 16.61
N PRO A 254 6.80 10.89 15.83
CA PRO A 254 6.36 11.47 14.55
C PRO A 254 5.90 10.42 13.57
N VAL A 255 4.85 10.70 12.81
CA VAL A 255 4.50 9.88 11.64
C VAL A 255 5.57 10.05 10.58
N GLN A 256 6.13 8.94 10.11
CA GLN A 256 7.21 8.96 9.12
C GLN A 256 6.66 8.69 7.72
N GLN A 257 7.16 9.44 6.75
CA GLN A 257 6.93 9.21 5.32
C GLN A 257 7.97 8.24 4.76
N PRO A 258 7.74 7.64 3.58
CA PRO A 258 8.74 6.81 2.92
C PRO A 258 10.03 7.58 2.70
N ALA A 259 11.16 6.97 3.05
CA ALA A 259 12.48 7.50 2.79
C ALA A 259 13.15 6.85 1.58
N LYS A 260 12.66 5.67 1.20
CA LYS A 260 13.17 4.88 0.08
C LYS A 260 12.04 4.60 -0.90
N PHE A 261 12.29 4.93 -2.15
CA PHE A 261 11.47 4.55 -3.30
C PHE A 261 12.26 3.54 -4.11
N GLU A 262 11.56 2.61 -4.73
CA GLU A 262 12.18 1.61 -5.58
C GLU A 262 11.48 1.52 -6.94
N LEU A 263 12.30 1.43 -7.97
CA LEU A 263 11.89 1.13 -9.33
C LEU A 263 12.28 -0.32 -9.63
N VAL A 264 11.28 -1.19 -9.81
CA VAL A 264 11.51 -2.61 -10.13
C VAL A 264 10.92 -2.91 -11.50
N ILE A 265 11.67 -3.63 -12.33
CA ILE A 265 11.29 -3.93 -13.72
C ILE A 265 11.36 -5.44 -13.95
N ASN A 266 10.31 -6.02 -14.58
CA ASN A 266 10.25 -7.42 -14.97
C ASN A 266 10.54 -7.56 -16.46
N ARG A 267 11.77 -7.98 -16.80
CA ARG A 267 12.20 -8.21 -18.19
C ARG A 267 11.45 -9.38 -18.84
N LYS A 268 11.08 -10.40 -18.07
CA LYS A 268 10.30 -11.53 -18.59
C LYS A 268 8.92 -11.06 -19.05
N THR A 269 8.24 -10.23 -18.26
CA THR A 269 6.95 -9.62 -18.62
C THR A 269 7.12 -8.65 -19.80
N ALA A 270 8.18 -7.83 -19.81
CA ALA A 270 8.48 -6.95 -20.95
C ALA A 270 8.64 -7.74 -22.26
N LYS A 271 9.43 -8.83 -22.24
CA LYS A 271 9.61 -9.72 -23.40
C LYS A 271 8.29 -10.34 -23.87
N ALA A 272 7.44 -10.77 -22.92
CA ALA A 272 6.13 -11.36 -23.25
C ALA A 272 5.16 -10.33 -23.87
N LEU A 273 5.31 -9.05 -23.53
CA LEU A 273 4.57 -7.94 -24.12
C LEU A 273 5.22 -7.39 -25.41
N GLY A 274 6.36 -7.95 -25.87
CA GLY A 274 7.09 -7.45 -27.01
C GLY A 274 7.69 -6.06 -26.82
N LEU A 275 7.96 -5.65 -25.57
CA LEU A 275 8.49 -4.33 -25.22
C LEU A 275 9.99 -4.38 -25.00
N GLU A 276 10.68 -3.39 -25.56
CA GLU A 276 12.06 -3.09 -25.23
C GLU A 276 12.11 -2.02 -24.12
N ILE A 277 12.80 -2.34 -23.01
CA ILE A 277 12.95 -1.39 -21.91
C ILE A 277 14.09 -0.42 -22.23
N PRO A 278 13.83 0.90 -22.21
CA PRO A 278 14.87 1.89 -22.47
C PRO A 278 16.07 1.73 -21.51
N PRO A 279 17.32 1.85 -22.02
CA PRO A 279 18.51 1.75 -21.17
C PRO A 279 18.51 2.76 -20.01
N THR A 280 17.89 3.92 -20.17
CA THR A 280 17.72 4.95 -19.14
C THR A 280 16.85 4.48 -17.99
N LEU A 281 15.81 3.68 -18.25
CA LEU A 281 14.98 3.06 -17.21
C LEU A 281 15.73 1.94 -16.50
N LEU A 282 16.42 1.07 -17.26
CA LEU A 282 17.21 -0.01 -16.68
C LEU A 282 18.33 0.51 -15.77
N ALA A 283 18.99 1.60 -16.15
CA ALA A 283 20.06 2.21 -15.36
C ALA A 283 19.56 2.82 -14.02
N ARG A 284 18.27 3.14 -13.92
CA ARG A 284 17.64 3.69 -12.70
C ARG A 284 16.92 2.64 -11.89
N ALA A 285 16.78 1.42 -12.41
CA ALA A 285 16.09 0.36 -11.69
C ALA A 285 16.91 -0.11 -10.47
N ASP A 286 16.25 -0.22 -9.34
CA ASP A 286 16.83 -0.77 -8.11
C ASP A 286 16.90 -2.32 -8.18
N GLU A 287 15.92 -2.94 -8.86
CA GLU A 287 15.86 -4.38 -9.10
C GLU A 287 15.35 -4.66 -10.53
N VAL A 288 15.98 -5.61 -11.21
CA VAL A 288 15.53 -6.14 -12.51
C VAL A 288 15.31 -7.63 -12.39
N ILE A 289 14.06 -8.07 -12.59
CA ILE A 289 13.65 -9.49 -12.55
C ILE A 289 13.81 -10.08 -13.96
N GLU A 290 14.58 -11.14 -14.08
CA GLU A 290 14.88 -11.86 -15.33
C GLU A 290 14.03 -13.13 -15.53
#